data_d7b1c568f500532efe0155cd69f2d9b3
#
_entry.id   d7b1c568f500532efe0155cd69f2d9b3
#
_cell.length_a   1.000
_cell.length_b   1.000
_cell.length_c   1.000
_cell.angle_alpha   90.00
_cell.angle_beta   90.00
_cell.angle_gamma   90.00
#
_symmetry.space_group_name_H-M   'P 1'
#
loop_
_entity.id
_entity.type
_entity.pdbx_description
1 polymer ?
#
loop_
_entity_poly.entity_id
_entity_poly.type
_entity_poly.pdbx_seq_one_letter_code
_entity_poly.pdbx_strand_id
1 'polypeptide(L)'
;MRSITSDELKTIQLDLLQKTADFCEKNGLRYFLCGGTLIGAIRHKGYIPWDDDIDIAMPRPDYERFVKSFNQPDNYFQVACIKTDPNYSYAFAKVYDNRTILKELHYKGTIGAYIDVFPADGVKNVYQIYKIKLLHKILNTKKANFYNRTMSKMLINFWGKILLLPFSAHQIATWMDNEARRYAFGSMPMSGVIANPFGPGEMVDKSVYDSDVFMEFEGRKYRAPVGYDTWLRSIYGDYMQLPPEEHRVTHHTFDAWWKDDIKK
;
A
#
# COMPACT_ATOMS: atom_id res chain seq x y z
N MET A 1 -19.12 -19.81 -3.34
CA MET A 1 -18.44 -18.48 -3.38
C MET A 1 -18.96 -17.71 -4.59
N ARG A 2 -19.47 -16.49 -4.39
CA ARG A 2 -19.92 -15.58 -5.46
C ARG A 2 -18.76 -14.66 -5.87
N SER A 3 -18.52 -14.51 -7.17
CA SER A 3 -17.50 -13.58 -7.68
C SER A 3 -17.87 -12.13 -7.35
N ILE A 4 -16.86 -11.31 -7.09
CA ILE A 4 -16.97 -9.87 -6.85
C ILE A 4 -16.64 -9.17 -8.15
N THR A 5 -17.53 -8.27 -8.60
CA THR A 5 -17.29 -7.44 -9.77
C THR A 5 -16.35 -6.27 -9.44
N SER A 6 -15.79 -5.60 -10.47
CA SER A 6 -14.92 -4.43 -10.25
C SER A 6 -15.64 -3.31 -9.49
N ASP A 7 -16.94 -3.06 -9.79
CA ASP A 7 -17.72 -2.04 -9.10
C ASP A 7 -17.99 -2.42 -7.64
N GLU A 8 -18.29 -3.68 -7.36
CA GLU A 8 -18.42 -4.19 -6.00
C GLU A 8 -17.10 -4.08 -5.23
N LEU A 9 -15.96 -4.37 -5.88
CA LEU A 9 -14.65 -4.22 -5.26
C LEU A 9 -14.38 -2.76 -4.87
N LYS A 10 -14.63 -1.81 -5.79
CA LYS A 10 -14.50 -0.37 -5.50
C LYS A 10 -15.40 0.06 -4.34
N THR A 11 -16.63 -0.45 -4.28
CA THR A 11 -17.55 -0.20 -3.16
C THR A 11 -16.97 -0.71 -1.83
N ILE A 12 -16.42 -1.92 -1.80
CA ILE A 12 -15.78 -2.49 -0.60
C ILE A 12 -14.56 -1.64 -0.19
N GLN A 13 -13.73 -1.23 -1.13
CA GLN A 13 -12.55 -0.40 -0.88
C GLN A 13 -12.94 0.98 -0.33
N LEU A 14 -14.01 1.59 -0.83
CA LEU A 14 -14.53 2.87 -0.30
C LEU A 14 -15.04 2.71 1.12
N ASP A 15 -15.71 1.61 1.45
CA ASP A 15 -16.15 1.31 2.82
C ASP A 15 -14.95 1.10 3.75
N LEU A 16 -13.91 0.40 3.29
CA LEU A 16 -12.64 0.22 4.02
C LEU A 16 -11.95 1.57 4.27
N LEU A 17 -11.85 2.43 3.25
CA LEU A 17 -11.27 3.77 3.38
C LEU A 17 -12.06 4.61 4.39
N GLN A 18 -13.40 4.63 4.27
CA GLN A 18 -14.25 5.40 5.17
C GLN A 18 -14.11 4.93 6.63
N LYS A 19 -14.15 3.62 6.88
CA LYS A 19 -13.99 3.06 8.23
C LYS A 19 -12.61 3.32 8.80
N THR A 20 -11.58 3.28 7.95
CA THR A 20 -10.21 3.61 8.35
C THR A 20 -10.10 5.09 8.72
N ALA A 21 -10.66 5.98 7.90
CA ALA A 21 -10.71 7.42 8.16
C ALA A 21 -11.46 7.75 9.45
N ASP A 22 -12.67 7.21 9.63
CA ASP A 22 -13.49 7.40 10.84
C ASP A 22 -12.74 6.94 12.10
N PHE A 23 -12.06 5.79 12.02
CA PHE A 23 -11.24 5.29 13.12
C PHE A 23 -10.08 6.23 13.43
N CYS A 24 -9.39 6.73 12.42
CA CYS A 24 -8.29 7.68 12.60
C CYS A 24 -8.76 8.98 13.23
N GLU A 25 -9.87 9.55 12.75
CA GLU A 25 -10.45 10.76 13.32
C GLU A 25 -10.82 10.58 14.81
N LYS A 26 -11.52 9.49 15.13
CA LYS A 26 -11.94 9.16 16.51
C LYS A 26 -10.76 9.01 17.48
N ASN A 27 -9.62 8.51 16.98
CA ASN A 27 -8.45 8.19 17.80
C ASN A 27 -7.32 9.23 17.69
N GLY A 28 -7.54 10.35 16.98
CA GLY A 28 -6.54 11.39 16.78
C GLY A 28 -5.29 10.85 16.05
N LEU A 29 -5.48 10.04 15.01
CA LEU A 29 -4.41 9.50 14.16
C LEU A 29 -4.37 10.28 12.85
N ARG A 30 -3.18 10.60 12.39
CA ARG A 30 -2.98 11.22 11.08
C ARG A 30 -2.94 10.14 10.01
N TYR A 31 -3.64 10.39 8.92
CA TYR A 31 -3.55 9.62 7.69
C TYR A 31 -3.64 10.59 6.50
N PHE A 32 -3.16 10.16 5.34
CA PHE A 32 -3.19 10.93 4.11
C PHE A 32 -3.47 10.01 2.94
N LEU A 33 -4.29 10.44 1.99
CA LEU A 33 -4.31 9.81 0.68
C LEU A 33 -2.91 9.88 0.07
N CYS A 34 -2.48 8.85 -0.66
CA CYS A 34 -1.18 8.81 -1.32
C CYS A 34 -1.27 8.16 -2.70
N GLY A 35 -0.17 8.12 -3.43
CA GLY A 35 -0.08 7.42 -4.70
C GLY A 35 -1.13 7.81 -5.73
N GLY A 36 -1.65 6.80 -6.43
CA GLY A 36 -2.73 6.91 -7.41
C GLY A 36 -4.01 7.49 -6.82
N THR A 37 -4.35 7.12 -5.59
CA THR A 37 -5.54 7.62 -4.89
C THR A 37 -5.50 9.13 -4.68
N LEU A 38 -4.34 9.69 -4.31
CA LEU A 38 -4.19 11.13 -4.15
C LEU A 38 -4.26 11.87 -5.50
N ILE A 39 -3.62 11.34 -6.55
CA ILE A 39 -3.76 11.86 -7.92
C ILE A 39 -5.22 11.82 -8.36
N GLY A 40 -5.92 10.72 -8.08
CA GLY A 40 -7.34 10.55 -8.36
C GLY A 40 -8.19 11.61 -7.68
N ALA A 41 -7.97 11.86 -6.39
CA ALA A 41 -8.66 12.89 -5.62
C ALA A 41 -8.48 14.29 -6.23
N ILE A 42 -7.27 14.63 -6.66
CA ILE A 42 -6.97 15.95 -7.21
C ILE A 42 -7.55 16.11 -8.62
N ARG A 43 -7.29 15.15 -9.50
CA ARG A 43 -7.55 15.24 -10.94
C ARG A 43 -8.94 14.79 -11.35
N HIS A 44 -9.49 13.78 -10.67
CA HIS A 44 -10.75 13.10 -11.05
C HIS A 44 -11.87 13.23 -10.00
N LYS A 45 -11.56 13.68 -8.79
CA LYS A 45 -12.46 13.68 -7.62
C LYS A 45 -12.91 12.27 -7.20
N GLY A 46 -12.15 11.26 -7.59
CA GLY A 46 -12.41 9.85 -7.38
C GLY A 46 -11.29 8.99 -7.94
N TYR A 47 -11.57 7.74 -8.21
CA TYR A 47 -10.59 6.85 -8.84
C TYR A 47 -10.08 7.41 -10.18
N ILE A 48 -8.82 7.17 -10.46
CA ILE A 48 -8.32 7.23 -11.83
C ILE A 48 -9.06 6.13 -12.62
N PRO A 49 -9.62 6.40 -13.82
CA PRO A 49 -10.54 5.46 -14.51
C PRO A 49 -9.98 4.03 -14.73
N TRP A 50 -8.67 3.88 -14.82
CA TRP A 50 -7.98 2.60 -15.01
C TRP A 50 -7.29 2.08 -13.75
N ASP A 51 -7.52 2.72 -12.59
CA ASP A 51 -6.99 2.32 -11.29
C ASP A 51 -8.00 1.48 -10.50
N ASP A 52 -7.52 0.57 -9.67
CA ASP A 52 -8.32 -0.42 -8.97
C ASP A 52 -7.93 -0.63 -7.50
N ASP A 53 -7.10 0.26 -6.95
CA ASP A 53 -6.66 0.23 -5.56
C ASP A 53 -6.86 1.56 -4.82
N ILE A 54 -6.77 1.50 -3.51
CA ILE A 54 -6.75 2.66 -2.62
C ILE A 54 -5.52 2.57 -1.73
N ASP A 55 -4.77 3.66 -1.72
CA ASP A 55 -3.54 3.84 -0.96
C ASP A 55 -3.66 4.98 0.03
N ILE A 56 -3.30 4.73 1.28
CA ILE A 56 -3.12 5.77 2.30
C ILE A 56 -1.76 5.66 2.97
N ALA A 57 -1.24 6.79 3.42
CA ALA A 57 -0.01 6.87 4.20
C ALA A 57 -0.30 7.39 5.62
N MET A 58 0.46 6.91 6.59
CA MET A 58 0.40 7.37 7.97
C MET A 58 1.82 7.67 8.48
N PRO A 59 2.05 8.79 9.20
CA PRO A 59 3.26 8.94 9.99
C PRO A 59 3.52 7.69 10.85
N ARG A 60 4.76 7.20 10.91
CA ARG A 60 5.09 5.94 11.62
C ARG A 60 4.49 5.82 13.03
N PRO A 61 4.52 6.85 13.89
CA PRO A 61 3.90 6.74 15.22
C PRO A 61 2.38 6.48 15.17
N ASP A 62 1.69 7.12 14.22
CA ASP A 62 0.25 6.95 14.03
C ASP A 62 -0.06 5.58 13.40
N TYR A 63 0.74 5.13 12.44
CA TYR A 63 0.67 3.78 11.86
C TYR A 63 0.82 2.69 12.92
N GLU A 64 1.80 2.80 13.83
CA GLU A 64 2.01 1.81 14.89
C GLU A 64 0.84 1.74 15.87
N ARG A 65 0.24 2.89 16.20
CA ARG A 65 -0.98 2.94 17.01
C ARG A 65 -2.16 2.34 16.27
N PHE A 66 -2.31 2.66 14.99
CA PHE A 66 -3.36 2.14 14.13
C PHE A 66 -3.32 0.62 14.05
N VAL A 67 -2.23 0.00 13.63
CA VAL A 67 -2.13 -1.46 13.45
C VAL A 67 -2.31 -2.23 14.77
N LYS A 68 -2.01 -1.60 15.90
CA LYS A 68 -2.20 -2.20 17.24
C LYS A 68 -3.65 -2.19 17.71
N SER A 69 -4.45 -1.20 17.29
CA SER A 69 -5.76 -0.93 17.91
C SER A 69 -6.96 -1.04 16.96
N PHE A 70 -6.74 -1.18 15.65
CA PHE A 70 -7.83 -1.21 14.66
C PHE A 70 -8.67 -2.48 14.73
N ASN A 71 -8.04 -3.64 14.93
CA ASN A 71 -8.76 -4.92 14.96
C ASN A 71 -9.68 -5.02 16.18
N GLN A 72 -10.96 -5.24 15.91
CA GLN A 72 -11.99 -5.46 16.94
C GLN A 72 -12.68 -6.80 16.66
N PRO A 73 -13.09 -7.57 17.70
CA PRO A 73 -13.66 -8.90 17.51
C PRO A 73 -14.89 -8.94 16.59
N ASP A 74 -15.75 -7.93 16.68
CA ASP A 74 -17.02 -7.86 15.94
C ASP A 74 -16.94 -7.06 14.65
N ASN A 75 -15.72 -6.70 14.21
CA ASN A 75 -15.53 -5.94 12.99
C ASN A 75 -15.15 -6.86 11.82
N TYR A 76 -15.84 -6.73 10.69
CA TYR A 76 -15.48 -7.44 9.47
C TYR A 76 -14.19 -6.89 8.83
N PHE A 77 -13.86 -5.62 9.10
CA PHE A 77 -12.67 -4.99 8.62
C PHE A 77 -11.53 -5.23 9.59
N GLN A 78 -10.46 -5.80 9.08
CA GLN A 78 -9.29 -6.20 9.86
C GLN A 78 -8.03 -5.60 9.24
N VAL A 79 -7.00 -5.37 10.05
CA VAL A 79 -5.68 -5.00 9.57
C VAL A 79 -4.73 -6.19 9.66
N ALA A 80 -4.03 -6.46 8.54
CA ALA A 80 -2.92 -7.40 8.48
C ALA A 80 -1.61 -6.64 8.32
N CYS A 81 -0.60 -7.03 9.09
CA CYS A 81 0.76 -6.51 8.96
C CYS A 81 1.78 -7.55 9.46
N ILE A 82 3.06 -7.29 9.22
CA ILE A 82 4.14 -8.21 9.64
C ILE A 82 4.20 -8.50 11.14
N LYS A 83 3.56 -7.67 11.98
CA LYS A 83 3.52 -7.86 13.44
C LYS A 83 2.38 -8.76 13.91
N THR A 84 1.31 -8.87 13.12
CA THR A 84 0.10 -9.59 13.50
C THR A 84 -0.04 -10.96 12.84
N ASP A 85 0.65 -11.18 11.71
CA ASP A 85 0.60 -12.43 10.95
C ASP A 85 2.00 -12.88 10.53
N PRO A 86 2.49 -14.04 11.01
CA PRO A 86 3.82 -14.57 10.65
C PRO A 86 3.93 -14.98 9.17
N ASN A 87 2.82 -15.13 8.47
CA ASN A 87 2.80 -15.41 7.03
C ASN A 87 2.72 -14.15 6.17
N TYR A 88 2.47 -12.99 6.80
CA TYR A 88 2.38 -11.71 6.09
C TYR A 88 3.75 -11.29 5.54
N SER A 89 3.78 -10.80 4.32
CA SER A 89 5.03 -10.56 3.60
C SER A 89 5.05 -9.23 2.83
N TYR A 90 4.50 -8.19 3.44
CA TYR A 90 4.62 -6.80 2.98
C TYR A 90 5.19 -5.95 4.13
N ALA A 91 6.00 -4.94 3.81
CA ALA A 91 6.56 -4.01 4.81
C ALA A 91 5.59 -2.87 5.18
N PHE A 92 4.33 -2.98 4.79
CA PHE A 92 3.22 -2.07 5.06
C PHE A 92 1.98 -2.88 5.43
N ALA A 93 0.94 -2.25 5.94
CA ALA A 93 -0.28 -2.94 6.33
C ALA A 93 -1.32 -2.95 5.20
N LYS A 94 -2.24 -3.91 5.27
CA LYS A 94 -3.46 -3.93 4.48
C LYS A 94 -4.66 -3.93 5.42
N VAL A 95 -5.61 -3.03 5.20
CA VAL A 95 -6.94 -3.13 5.80
C VAL A 95 -7.83 -3.88 4.84
N TYR A 96 -8.45 -4.95 5.28
CA TYR A 96 -9.20 -5.85 4.40
C TYR A 96 -10.54 -6.27 4.98
N ASP A 97 -11.47 -6.62 4.11
CA ASP A 97 -12.76 -7.20 4.47
C ASP A 97 -12.63 -8.71 4.60
N ASN A 98 -12.75 -9.23 5.82
CA ASN A 98 -12.60 -10.67 6.10
C ASN A 98 -13.75 -11.53 5.58
N ARG A 99 -14.83 -10.94 5.05
CA ARG A 99 -15.95 -11.63 4.38
C ARG A 99 -15.61 -12.03 2.96
N THR A 100 -14.49 -11.56 2.43
CA THR A 100 -14.08 -11.75 1.04
C THR A 100 -12.80 -12.56 0.93
N ILE A 101 -12.51 -13.06 -0.26
CA ILE A 101 -11.24 -13.67 -0.65
C ILE A 101 -10.79 -12.98 -1.92
N LEU A 102 -9.56 -12.48 -1.93
CA LEU A 102 -8.88 -11.95 -3.09
C LEU A 102 -7.59 -12.75 -3.30
N LYS A 103 -7.37 -13.21 -4.52
CA LYS A 103 -6.18 -13.98 -4.91
C LYS A 103 -5.43 -13.24 -6.01
N GLU A 104 -4.25 -12.78 -5.69
CA GLU A 104 -3.34 -12.19 -6.68
C GLU A 104 -2.76 -13.29 -7.58
N LEU A 105 -2.85 -13.15 -8.91
CA LEU A 105 -2.41 -14.19 -9.85
C LEU A 105 -0.89 -14.32 -9.93
N HIS A 106 -0.16 -13.23 -9.72
CA HIS A 106 1.29 -13.21 -9.82
C HIS A 106 2.04 -13.58 -8.53
N TYR A 107 1.34 -13.64 -7.40
CA TYR A 107 1.94 -13.91 -6.10
C TYR A 107 1.19 -15.01 -5.34
N LYS A 108 1.91 -15.69 -4.44
CA LYS A 108 1.30 -16.65 -3.54
C LYS A 108 0.67 -15.93 -2.35
N GLY A 109 -0.54 -16.31 -2.01
CA GLY A 109 -1.27 -15.79 -0.87
C GLY A 109 -2.71 -15.43 -1.25
N THR A 110 -3.54 -15.33 -0.24
CA THR A 110 -4.91 -14.83 -0.34
C THR A 110 -5.16 -13.90 0.83
N ILE A 111 -5.89 -12.83 0.59
CA ILE A 111 -6.38 -11.90 1.61
C ILE A 111 -7.80 -11.50 1.22
N GLY A 112 -8.55 -10.79 2.05
CA GLY A 112 -9.80 -10.17 1.62
C GLY A 112 -9.57 -8.99 0.68
N ALA A 113 -10.61 -8.45 0.06
CA ALA A 113 -10.55 -7.16 -0.63
C ALA A 113 -9.99 -6.10 0.32
N TYR A 114 -9.05 -5.28 -0.12
CA TYR A 114 -8.22 -4.45 0.76
C TYR A 114 -7.95 -3.06 0.22
N ILE A 115 -7.44 -2.22 1.12
CA ILE A 115 -6.71 -0.98 0.84
C ILE A 115 -5.32 -1.07 1.47
N ASP A 116 -4.35 -0.37 0.90
CA ASP A 116 -2.97 -0.35 1.38
C ASP A 116 -2.73 0.82 2.35
N VAL A 117 -2.00 0.54 3.44
CA VAL A 117 -1.67 1.52 4.48
C VAL A 117 -0.16 1.54 4.65
N PHE A 118 0.48 2.60 4.17
CA PHE A 118 1.91 2.75 4.17
C PHE A 118 2.40 3.57 5.36
N PRO A 119 3.46 3.16 6.06
CA PRO A 119 4.13 4.01 7.03
C PRO A 119 5.00 5.06 6.32
N ALA A 120 4.95 6.31 6.79
CA ALA A 120 5.91 7.35 6.44
C ALA A 120 6.97 7.44 7.53
N ASP A 121 8.23 7.45 7.13
CA ASP A 121 9.40 7.38 8.01
C ASP A 121 10.37 8.55 7.77
N GLY A 122 11.32 8.76 8.69
CA GLY A 122 12.45 9.65 8.46
C GLY A 122 13.42 9.06 7.44
N VAL A 123 13.92 9.88 6.52
CA VAL A 123 14.85 9.47 5.46
C VAL A 123 16.16 10.23 5.61
N LYS A 124 17.25 9.50 5.80
CA LYS A 124 18.59 10.12 5.93
C LYS A 124 19.18 10.48 4.56
N ASN A 125 19.07 9.57 3.59
CA ASN A 125 19.61 9.75 2.24
C ASN A 125 19.04 8.72 1.27
N VAL A 126 19.31 8.92 0.00
CA VAL A 126 18.82 8.08 -1.10
C VAL A 126 19.29 6.61 -1.04
N TYR A 127 20.42 6.32 -0.40
CA TYR A 127 20.94 4.96 -0.28
C TYR A 127 20.03 4.07 0.57
N GLN A 128 19.34 4.64 1.56
CA GLN A 128 18.30 3.94 2.33
C GLN A 128 17.19 3.43 1.40
N ILE A 129 16.72 4.27 0.49
CA ILE A 129 15.68 3.92 -0.50
C ILE A 129 16.18 2.82 -1.44
N TYR A 130 17.38 2.94 -1.99
CA TYR A 130 17.95 1.91 -2.88
C TYR A 130 18.13 0.56 -2.18
N LYS A 131 18.50 0.56 -0.91
CA LYS A 131 18.60 -0.66 -0.11
C LYS A 131 17.24 -1.33 0.05
N ILE A 132 16.20 -0.57 0.35
CA ILE A 132 14.82 -1.10 0.45
C ILE A 132 14.35 -1.60 -0.93
N LYS A 133 14.61 -0.88 -2.02
CA LYS A 133 14.30 -1.35 -3.39
C LYS A 133 14.99 -2.66 -3.75
N LEU A 134 16.24 -2.84 -3.31
CA LEU A 134 16.95 -4.12 -3.49
C LEU A 134 16.25 -5.24 -2.71
N LEU A 135 15.92 -5.02 -1.43
CA LEU A 135 15.16 -5.98 -0.62
C LEU A 135 13.79 -6.28 -1.22
N HIS A 136 13.09 -5.27 -1.75
CA HIS A 136 11.82 -5.45 -2.45
C HIS A 136 11.97 -6.33 -3.70
N LYS A 137 13.01 -6.14 -4.50
CA LYS A 137 13.30 -7.00 -5.65
C LYS A 137 13.56 -8.45 -5.22
N ILE A 138 14.30 -8.65 -4.12
CA ILE A 138 14.55 -9.98 -3.52
C ILE A 138 13.23 -10.61 -3.04
N LEU A 139 12.38 -9.84 -2.35
CA LEU A 139 11.06 -10.28 -1.89
C LEU A 139 10.17 -10.70 -3.06
N ASN A 140 10.11 -9.90 -4.12
CA ASN A 140 9.33 -10.20 -5.31
C ASN A 140 9.83 -11.47 -6.01
N THR A 141 11.14 -11.72 -6.06
CA THR A 141 11.70 -12.98 -6.57
C THR A 141 11.24 -14.18 -5.71
N LYS A 142 11.24 -14.03 -4.39
CA LYS A 142 10.78 -15.08 -3.45
C LYS A 142 9.30 -15.40 -3.62
N LYS A 143 8.45 -14.36 -3.78
CA LYS A 143 6.97 -14.48 -3.89
C LYS A 143 6.50 -14.86 -5.29
N ALA A 144 7.29 -14.60 -6.33
CA ALA A 144 6.88 -14.71 -7.73
C ALA A 144 6.31 -16.10 -8.08
N ASN A 145 5.17 -16.12 -8.76
CA ASN A 145 4.66 -17.31 -9.46
C ASN A 145 5.27 -17.40 -10.86
N PHE A 146 5.23 -18.62 -11.46
CA PHE A 146 5.68 -18.85 -12.84
C PHE A 146 4.58 -18.52 -13.88
N TYR A 147 3.46 -17.97 -13.47
CA TYR A 147 2.33 -17.64 -14.32
C TYR A 147 2.71 -16.59 -15.38
N ASN A 148 2.43 -16.89 -16.65
CA ASN A 148 2.65 -16.01 -17.82
C ASN A 148 4.04 -15.32 -17.89
N ARG A 149 5.12 -16.02 -17.52
CA ARG A 149 6.48 -15.49 -17.58
C ARG A 149 7.28 -16.09 -18.73
N THR A 150 8.18 -15.30 -19.31
CA THR A 150 9.15 -15.78 -20.32
C THR A 150 10.12 -16.78 -19.70
N MET A 151 10.66 -17.72 -20.51
CA MET A 151 11.61 -18.76 -20.05
C MET A 151 12.82 -18.17 -19.33
N SER A 152 13.39 -17.05 -19.81
CA SER A 152 14.50 -16.38 -19.15
C SER A 152 14.16 -15.88 -17.74
N LYS A 153 12.97 -15.26 -17.57
CA LYS A 153 12.47 -14.84 -16.25
C LYS A 153 12.16 -16.02 -15.33
N MET A 154 11.70 -17.14 -15.90
CA MET A 154 11.47 -18.38 -15.12
C MET A 154 12.77 -18.94 -14.57
N LEU A 155 13.83 -19.02 -15.39
CA LEU A 155 15.15 -19.51 -14.96
C LEU A 155 15.78 -18.61 -13.90
N ILE A 156 15.74 -17.29 -14.08
CA ILE A 156 16.25 -16.33 -13.08
C ILE A 156 15.49 -16.49 -11.75
N ASN A 157 14.16 -16.58 -11.80
CA ASN A 157 13.35 -16.78 -10.59
C ASN A 157 13.60 -18.13 -9.94
N PHE A 158 13.83 -19.20 -10.71
CA PHE A 158 14.14 -20.54 -10.18
C PHE A 158 15.45 -20.53 -9.38
N TRP A 159 16.54 -20.05 -9.97
CA TRP A 159 17.83 -19.94 -9.27
C TRP A 159 17.79 -18.95 -8.11
N GLY A 160 17.11 -17.81 -8.29
CA GLY A 160 16.89 -16.86 -7.21
C GLY A 160 16.15 -17.48 -6.03
N LYS A 161 15.13 -18.31 -6.26
CA LYS A 161 14.41 -19.03 -5.19
C LYS A 161 15.29 -20.04 -4.47
N ILE A 162 16.17 -20.77 -5.18
CA ILE A 162 17.11 -21.70 -4.56
C ILE A 162 18.05 -20.94 -3.61
N LEU A 163 18.64 -19.83 -4.05
CA LEU A 163 19.50 -18.99 -3.21
C LEU A 163 18.77 -18.42 -1.99
N LEU A 164 17.47 -18.17 -2.13
CA LEU A 164 16.63 -17.59 -1.08
C LEU A 164 15.94 -18.64 -0.20
N LEU A 165 16.23 -19.94 -0.38
CA LEU A 165 15.63 -21.02 0.43
C LEU A 165 15.72 -20.79 1.94
N PRO A 166 16.87 -20.31 2.51
CA PRO A 166 17.01 -20.12 3.94
C PRO A 166 16.12 -19.00 4.50
N PHE A 167 15.61 -18.09 3.66
CA PHE A 167 14.89 -16.90 4.10
C PHE A 167 13.41 -16.99 3.73
N SER A 168 12.53 -16.71 4.71
CA SER A 168 11.09 -16.56 4.42
C SER A 168 10.78 -15.21 3.79
N ALA A 169 9.65 -15.12 3.07
CA ALA A 169 9.17 -13.83 2.56
C ALA A 169 8.87 -12.83 3.70
N HIS A 170 8.37 -13.33 4.83
CA HIS A 170 8.14 -12.57 6.04
C HIS A 170 9.44 -11.96 6.60
N GLN A 171 10.54 -12.74 6.66
CA GLN A 171 11.83 -12.22 7.10
C GLN A 171 12.36 -11.09 6.21
N ILE A 172 12.24 -11.24 4.88
CA ILE A 172 12.68 -10.20 3.94
C ILE A 172 11.83 -8.93 4.10
N ALA A 173 10.50 -9.06 4.23
CA ALA A 173 9.60 -7.94 4.50
C ALA A 173 9.94 -7.25 5.84
N THR A 174 10.29 -8.03 6.87
CA THR A 174 10.75 -7.51 8.15
C THR A 174 12.06 -6.71 8.02
N TRP A 175 12.99 -7.16 7.19
CA TRP A 175 14.22 -6.39 6.93
C TRP A 175 13.92 -5.08 6.19
N MET A 176 12.94 -5.07 5.28
CA MET A 176 12.49 -3.84 4.61
C MET A 176 11.88 -2.86 5.63
N ASP A 177 10.97 -3.32 6.49
CA ASP A 177 10.36 -2.48 7.54
C ASP A 177 11.41 -1.94 8.52
N ASN A 178 12.36 -2.79 8.96
CA ASN A 178 13.44 -2.37 9.85
C ASN A 178 14.35 -1.31 9.21
N GLU A 179 14.62 -1.40 7.92
CA GLU A 179 15.38 -0.37 7.22
C GLU A 179 14.55 0.91 7.02
N ALA A 180 13.26 0.80 6.72
CA ALA A 180 12.38 1.94 6.57
C ALA A 180 12.26 2.76 7.87
N ARG A 181 12.01 2.08 8.99
CA ARG A 181 11.85 2.69 10.33
C ARG A 181 13.15 3.06 11.05
N ARG A 182 14.30 2.96 10.36
CA ARG A 182 15.62 3.21 10.95
C ARG A 182 15.77 4.61 11.54
N TYR A 183 15.12 5.58 10.95
CA TYR A 183 15.04 6.95 11.43
C TYR A 183 13.59 7.31 11.72
N ALA A 184 13.35 7.82 12.94
CA ALA A 184 12.00 8.19 13.34
C ALA A 184 11.42 9.27 12.41
N PHE A 185 10.12 9.17 12.12
CA PHE A 185 9.40 10.20 11.38
C PHE A 185 9.61 11.58 12.01
N GLY A 186 9.97 12.58 11.21
CA GLY A 186 10.25 13.95 11.65
C GLY A 186 11.61 14.16 12.30
N SER A 187 12.41 13.11 12.58
CA SER A 187 13.74 13.24 13.18
C SER A 187 14.83 13.66 12.18
N MET A 188 14.57 13.49 10.88
CA MET A 188 15.44 13.90 9.79
C MET A 188 14.85 15.10 9.06
N PRO A 189 15.66 15.88 8.31
CA PRO A 189 15.14 16.93 7.42
C PRO A 189 14.18 16.37 6.36
N MET A 190 14.41 15.12 5.94
CA MET A 190 13.61 14.43 4.92
C MET A 190 12.74 13.34 5.54
N SER A 191 11.58 13.13 4.95
CA SER A 191 10.65 12.04 5.28
C SER A 191 10.07 11.45 4.00
N GLY A 192 9.47 10.25 4.07
CA GLY A 192 8.85 9.64 2.90
C GLY A 192 8.19 8.30 3.18
N VAL A 193 7.38 7.85 2.23
CA VAL A 193 6.74 6.53 2.22
C VAL A 193 7.70 5.52 1.59
N ILE A 194 8.66 5.06 2.37
CA ILE A 194 9.79 4.27 1.85
C ILE A 194 9.70 2.76 2.11
N ALA A 195 8.66 2.30 2.79
CA ALA A 195 8.47 0.85 3.02
C ALA A 195 8.22 0.06 1.71
N ASN A 196 7.68 0.72 0.69
CA ASN A 196 7.54 0.20 -0.68
C ASN A 196 7.83 1.31 -1.71
N PRO A 197 9.09 1.77 -1.86
CA PRO A 197 9.38 3.02 -2.56
C PRO A 197 9.30 2.86 -4.08
N PHE A 198 8.65 3.80 -4.75
CA PHE A 198 8.76 3.97 -6.20
C PHE A 198 10.19 4.35 -6.59
N GLY A 199 10.81 5.24 -5.84
CA GLY A 199 12.17 5.69 -6.13
C GLY A 199 12.65 6.80 -5.20
N PRO A 200 13.74 7.49 -5.57
CA PRO A 200 14.28 8.61 -4.79
C PRO A 200 13.29 9.76 -4.57
N GLY A 201 12.30 9.92 -5.45
CA GLY A 201 11.24 10.93 -5.32
C GLY A 201 10.35 10.77 -4.09
N GLU A 202 10.39 9.60 -3.41
CA GLU A 202 9.71 9.44 -2.11
C GLU A 202 10.36 10.25 -0.99
N MET A 203 11.62 10.65 -1.14
CA MET A 203 12.34 11.46 -0.18
C MET A 203 12.01 12.94 -0.39
N VAL A 204 11.15 13.48 0.46
CA VAL A 204 10.71 14.89 0.42
C VAL A 204 11.03 15.56 1.74
N ASP A 205 11.05 16.91 1.72
CA ASP A 205 11.20 17.71 2.95
C ASP A 205 10.09 17.32 3.94
N LYS A 206 10.42 17.18 5.20
CA LYS A 206 9.45 16.76 6.24
C LYS A 206 8.25 17.70 6.36
N SER A 207 8.41 18.98 6.00
CA SER A 207 7.32 19.96 6.02
C SER A 207 6.15 19.62 5.10
N VAL A 208 6.36 18.73 4.13
CA VAL A 208 5.26 18.14 3.34
C VAL A 208 4.15 17.58 4.23
N TYR A 209 4.51 17.06 5.40
CA TYR A 209 3.60 16.39 6.35
C TYR A 209 3.28 17.23 7.60
N ASP A 210 3.60 18.54 7.63
CA ASP A 210 3.41 19.38 8.82
C ASP A 210 1.94 19.61 9.16
N SER A 211 1.08 19.64 8.16
CA SER A 211 -0.37 19.76 8.31
C SER A 211 -1.10 19.02 7.20
N ASP A 212 -2.41 19.00 7.28
CA ASP A 212 -3.28 18.36 6.29
C ASP A 212 -4.23 19.36 5.63
N VAL A 213 -4.65 19.01 4.43
CA VAL A 213 -5.73 19.62 3.67
C VAL A 213 -6.75 18.54 3.33
N PHE A 214 -8.00 18.93 3.06
CA PHE A 214 -9.03 17.98 2.66
C PHE A 214 -9.20 17.97 1.15
N MET A 215 -9.18 16.77 0.58
CA MET A 215 -9.43 16.50 -0.84
C MET A 215 -10.68 15.67 -1.00
N GLU A 216 -11.45 15.98 -2.04
CA GLU A 216 -12.63 15.18 -2.42
C GLU A 216 -12.19 13.90 -3.13
N PHE A 217 -12.74 12.76 -2.70
CA PHE A 217 -12.58 11.46 -3.36
C PHE A 217 -13.90 10.70 -3.25
N GLU A 218 -14.52 10.36 -4.39
CA GLU A 218 -15.81 9.66 -4.47
C GLU A 218 -16.91 10.31 -3.61
N GLY A 219 -17.04 11.65 -3.72
CA GLY A 219 -18.07 12.44 -3.03
C GLY A 219 -17.84 12.67 -1.54
N ARG A 220 -16.70 12.25 -0.97
CA ARG A 220 -16.32 12.46 0.44
C ARG A 220 -14.99 13.18 0.54
N LYS A 221 -14.72 13.79 1.71
CA LYS A 221 -13.48 14.51 1.98
C LYS A 221 -12.54 13.66 2.83
N TYR A 222 -11.30 13.50 2.35
CA TYR A 222 -10.23 12.79 3.05
C TYR A 222 -9.00 13.67 3.17
N ARG A 223 -8.12 13.34 4.12
CA ARG A 223 -6.90 14.12 4.37
C ARG A 223 -5.85 13.85 3.30
N ALA A 224 -5.17 14.91 2.89
CA ALA A 224 -3.94 14.87 2.10
C ALA A 224 -2.89 15.74 2.80
N PRO A 225 -1.58 15.46 2.65
CA PRO A 225 -0.56 16.30 3.27
C PRO A 225 -0.55 17.69 2.62
N VAL A 226 -0.27 18.73 3.38
CA VAL A 226 -0.26 20.11 2.86
C VAL A 226 0.70 20.27 1.67
N GLY A 227 1.83 19.57 1.68
CA GLY A 227 2.83 19.56 0.61
C GLY A 227 2.57 18.54 -0.50
N TYR A 228 1.33 18.11 -0.70
CA TYR A 228 0.96 17.06 -1.66
C TYR A 228 1.49 17.30 -3.09
N ASP A 229 1.46 18.55 -3.58
CA ASP A 229 1.93 18.86 -4.93
C ASP A 229 3.44 18.64 -5.06
N THR A 230 4.23 19.09 -4.09
CA THR A 230 5.68 18.82 -4.03
C THR A 230 5.96 17.31 -4.00
N TRP A 231 5.24 16.56 -3.18
CA TRP A 231 5.41 15.12 -3.08
C TRP A 231 5.06 14.41 -4.39
N LEU A 232 3.89 14.67 -4.96
CA LEU A 232 3.47 14.04 -6.20
C LEU A 232 4.41 14.38 -7.38
N ARG A 233 4.85 15.65 -7.50
CA ARG A 233 5.80 16.05 -8.53
C ARG A 233 7.16 15.38 -8.38
N SER A 234 7.62 15.13 -7.17
CA SER A 234 8.90 14.46 -6.94
C SER A 234 8.88 12.98 -7.38
N ILE A 235 7.71 12.32 -7.35
CA ILE A 235 7.54 10.92 -7.73
C ILE A 235 7.14 10.77 -9.20
N TYR A 236 6.16 11.56 -9.66
CA TYR A 236 5.46 11.37 -10.93
C TYR A 236 5.71 12.48 -11.96
N GLY A 237 6.49 13.53 -11.61
CA GLY A 237 6.68 14.70 -12.47
C GLY A 237 5.39 15.51 -12.64
N ASP A 238 5.00 15.80 -13.86
CA ASP A 238 3.72 16.48 -14.13
C ASP A 238 2.54 15.48 -14.06
N TYR A 239 2.14 15.15 -12.84
CA TYR A 239 1.04 14.21 -12.56
C TYR A 239 -0.33 14.70 -13.02
N MET A 240 -0.47 16.01 -13.35
CA MET A 240 -1.71 16.55 -13.92
C MET A 240 -1.88 16.15 -15.39
N GLN A 241 -0.78 15.90 -16.11
CA GLN A 241 -0.83 15.39 -17.47
C GLN A 241 -1.26 13.92 -17.47
N LEU A 242 -2.25 13.59 -18.32
CA LEU A 242 -2.66 12.20 -18.49
C LEU A 242 -1.56 11.40 -19.22
N PRO A 243 -1.24 10.18 -18.77
CA PRO A 243 -0.31 9.32 -19.51
C PRO A 243 -0.89 8.98 -20.90
N PRO A 244 -0.04 8.57 -21.87
CA PRO A 244 -0.50 8.02 -23.14
C PRO A 244 -1.52 6.90 -22.96
N GLU A 245 -2.46 6.73 -23.89
CA GLU A 245 -3.57 5.78 -23.75
C GLU A 245 -3.11 4.34 -23.54
N GLU A 246 -2.01 3.95 -24.21
CA GLU A 246 -1.38 2.64 -24.08
C GLU A 246 -0.83 2.34 -22.68
N HIS A 247 -0.63 3.38 -21.85
CA HIS A 247 -0.19 3.25 -20.45
C HIS A 247 -1.36 3.33 -19.45
N ARG A 248 -2.60 3.54 -19.93
CA ARG A 248 -3.80 3.60 -19.08
C ARG A 248 -4.36 2.20 -18.86
N VAL A 249 -3.60 1.36 -18.17
CA VAL A 249 -3.96 -0.04 -17.93
C VAL A 249 -4.05 -0.32 -16.43
N THR A 250 -4.94 -1.21 -16.05
CA THR A 250 -5.05 -1.73 -14.69
C THR A 250 -3.77 -2.47 -14.30
N HIS A 251 -3.24 -2.18 -13.13
CA HIS A 251 -1.96 -2.73 -12.67
C HIS A 251 -2.10 -4.06 -11.92
N HIS A 252 -3.28 -4.39 -11.44
CA HIS A 252 -3.53 -5.60 -10.67
C HIS A 252 -4.28 -6.65 -11.50
N THR A 253 -3.86 -7.89 -11.33
CA THR A 253 -4.54 -9.05 -11.89
C THR A 253 -4.88 -9.97 -10.72
N PHE A 254 -6.13 -9.95 -10.31
CA PHE A 254 -6.63 -10.76 -9.21
C PHE A 254 -8.03 -11.28 -9.52
N ASP A 255 -8.40 -12.35 -8.81
CA ASP A 255 -9.77 -12.84 -8.72
C ASP A 255 -10.27 -12.60 -7.30
N ALA A 256 -11.53 -12.16 -7.16
CA ALA A 256 -12.14 -11.89 -5.86
C ALA A 256 -13.52 -12.55 -5.71
N TRP A 257 -13.81 -13.02 -4.50
CA TRP A 257 -15.06 -13.72 -4.17
C TRP A 257 -15.56 -13.36 -2.77
N TRP A 258 -16.88 -13.41 -2.59
CA TRP A 258 -17.51 -13.48 -1.28
C TRP A 258 -17.39 -14.89 -0.70
N LYS A 259 -17.12 -15.01 0.61
CA LYS A 259 -17.18 -16.29 1.35
C LYS A 259 -18.63 -16.75 1.50
N ASP A 260 -18.91 -18.04 1.41
CA ASP A 260 -20.29 -18.59 1.41
C ASP A 260 -20.99 -18.54 2.78
N ASP A 261 -20.30 -18.40 3.89
CA ASP A 261 -20.84 -18.63 5.25
C ASP A 261 -21.01 -17.38 6.11
N ILE A 262 -21.38 -16.24 5.51
CA ILE A 262 -21.79 -15.11 6.32
C ILE A 262 -23.32 -15.15 6.45
N LYS A 263 -23.81 -15.98 7.39
CA LYS A 263 -25.18 -15.82 7.86
C LYS A 263 -25.36 -14.38 8.34
N LYS A 264 -26.38 -13.73 7.77
CA LYS A 264 -26.85 -12.39 8.15
C LYS A 264 -27.22 -12.34 9.62
#